data_29683eaba2969d0bef9ef0bfb891b1b7
#
_entry.id   29683eaba2969d0bef9ef0bfb891b1b7
#
_cell.length_a   1.000
_cell.length_b   1.000
_cell.length_c   1.000
_cell.angle_alpha   90.00
_cell.angle_beta   90.00
_cell.angle_gamma   90.00
#
_symmetry.space_group_name_H-M   'P 1'
#
loop_
_entity.id
_entity.type
_entity.pdbx_description
1 polymer ?
#
loop_
_entity_poly.entity_id
_entity_poly.type
_entity_poly.pdbx_seq_one_letter_code
_entity_poly.pdbx_strand_id
1 'polypeptide(L)'
;MASLVDIDEGAAAIGAVNTLVRTANGYKGYNTDMMGLSRELESYGVELDGKKVIILGAGGAARAVAYICMNKDADKVYILNRTIEKAQTIAEDMNGHFGRETMTAMRLGDYVQLLQENVADKFVVFQSTSIGLAPNNEAVVIDDPHFYDRVSVGIDLIYNPFETKFMKLCR
;
A
#
# COMPACT_ATOMS: atom_id res chain seq x y z
N MET A 1 -23.61 -23.57 13.73
CA MET A 1 -23.01 -22.43 13.00
C MET A 1 -21.90 -22.99 12.12
N ALA A 2 -21.89 -22.68 10.81
CA ALA A 2 -20.75 -23.03 9.97
C ALA A 2 -19.55 -22.15 10.40
N SER A 3 -18.42 -22.76 10.71
CA SER A 3 -17.21 -22.07 11.15
C SER A 3 -16.31 -21.71 9.97
N LEU A 4 -15.50 -20.65 10.13
CA LEU A 4 -14.38 -20.38 9.23
C LEU A 4 -13.36 -21.52 9.41
N VAL A 5 -13.10 -22.28 8.34
CA VAL A 5 -12.22 -23.48 8.40
C VAL A 5 -10.91 -23.27 7.67
N ASP A 6 -10.80 -22.24 6.82
CA ASP A 6 -9.60 -21.92 6.06
C ASP A 6 -9.55 -20.42 5.71
N ILE A 7 -8.36 -19.87 5.57
CA ILE A 7 -8.12 -18.49 5.15
C ILE A 7 -7.12 -18.55 3.99
N ASP A 8 -7.39 -17.79 2.95
CA ASP A 8 -6.46 -17.57 1.86
C ASP A 8 -5.14 -17.00 2.37
N GLU A 9 -4.02 -17.41 1.79
CA GLU A 9 -2.68 -17.05 2.26
C GLU A 9 -2.47 -15.51 2.30
N GLY A 10 -2.87 -14.81 1.25
CA GLY A 10 -2.80 -13.36 1.20
C GLY A 10 -3.70 -12.70 2.24
N ALA A 11 -4.92 -13.19 2.43
CA ALA A 11 -5.83 -12.71 3.47
C ALA A 11 -5.29 -12.94 4.88
N ALA A 12 -4.60 -14.08 5.10
CA ALA A 12 -3.94 -14.39 6.36
C ALA A 12 -2.74 -13.47 6.63
N ALA A 13 -1.88 -13.25 5.64
CA ALA A 13 -0.73 -12.36 5.74
C ALA A 13 -1.15 -10.89 6.00
N ILE A 14 -2.23 -10.43 5.36
CA ILE A 14 -2.80 -9.10 5.58
C ILE A 14 -3.47 -9.00 6.96
N GLY A 15 -3.95 -10.13 7.52
CA GLY A 15 -4.71 -10.17 8.76
C GLY A 15 -6.14 -9.65 8.60
N ALA A 16 -6.70 -9.68 7.39
CA ALA A 16 -8.05 -9.17 7.11
C ALA A 16 -8.79 -10.04 6.08
N VAL A 17 -10.03 -10.39 6.40
CA VAL A 17 -10.96 -11.10 5.53
C VAL A 17 -12.17 -10.20 5.29
N ASN A 18 -12.54 -9.97 4.03
CA ASN A 18 -13.74 -9.23 3.65
C ASN A 18 -14.75 -10.09 2.87
N THR A 19 -14.38 -11.29 2.42
CA THR A 19 -15.23 -12.18 1.62
C THR A 19 -15.16 -13.60 2.14
N LEU A 20 -16.34 -14.25 2.28
CA LEU A 20 -16.46 -15.65 2.71
C LEU A 20 -17.07 -16.47 1.57
N VAL A 21 -16.37 -17.52 1.16
CA VAL A 21 -16.84 -18.48 0.18
C VAL A 21 -17.22 -19.78 0.89
N ARG A 22 -18.44 -20.28 0.62
CA ARG A 22 -18.93 -21.54 1.18
C ARG A 22 -18.18 -22.72 0.53
N THR A 23 -17.70 -23.62 1.37
CA THR A 23 -17.05 -24.88 0.97
C THR A 23 -17.85 -26.08 1.52
N ALA A 24 -17.46 -27.30 1.19
CA ALA A 24 -18.10 -28.52 1.72
C ALA A 24 -17.99 -28.61 3.26
N ASN A 25 -16.92 -28.05 3.86
CA ASN A 25 -16.61 -28.17 5.28
C ASN A 25 -16.87 -26.90 6.10
N GLY A 26 -17.40 -25.84 5.48
CA GLY A 26 -17.63 -24.54 6.16
C GLY A 26 -17.37 -23.36 5.24
N TYR A 27 -16.63 -22.37 5.71
CA TYR A 27 -16.28 -21.18 4.92
C TYR A 27 -14.78 -21.00 4.78
N LYS A 28 -14.34 -20.57 3.60
CA LYS A 28 -12.99 -20.07 3.35
C LYS A 28 -13.03 -18.53 3.24
N GLY A 29 -12.10 -17.86 3.95
CA GLY A 29 -11.96 -16.42 3.97
C GLY A 29 -10.99 -15.91 2.91
N TYR A 30 -11.34 -14.80 2.26
CA TYR A 30 -10.54 -14.11 1.25
C TYR A 30 -10.48 -12.60 1.51
N ASN A 31 -9.47 -11.94 0.95
CA ASN A 31 -9.42 -10.49 0.83
C ASN A 31 -9.50 -10.10 -0.66
N THR A 32 -10.67 -9.63 -1.09
CA THR A 32 -10.92 -9.28 -2.49
C THR A 32 -10.39 -7.91 -2.87
N ASP A 33 -10.12 -7.01 -1.90
CA ASP A 33 -9.52 -5.70 -2.17
C ASP A 33 -8.09 -5.87 -2.69
N MET A 34 -7.32 -6.78 -2.07
CA MET A 34 -5.98 -7.15 -2.54
C MET A 34 -6.02 -7.69 -3.97
N MET A 35 -6.93 -8.63 -4.25
CA MET A 35 -7.05 -9.24 -5.58
C MET A 35 -7.48 -8.20 -6.62
N GLY A 36 -8.40 -7.31 -6.26
CA GLY A 36 -8.86 -6.21 -7.11
C GLY A 36 -7.71 -5.27 -7.48
N LEU A 37 -6.99 -4.77 -6.48
CA LEU A 37 -5.86 -3.88 -6.69
C LEU A 37 -4.75 -4.53 -7.52
N SER A 38 -4.40 -5.80 -7.27
CA SER A 38 -3.39 -6.49 -8.08
C SER A 38 -3.76 -6.56 -9.56
N ARG A 39 -5.03 -6.89 -9.86
CA ARG A 39 -5.53 -6.94 -11.25
C ARG A 39 -5.57 -5.55 -11.89
N GLU A 40 -5.90 -4.53 -11.13
CA GLU A 40 -5.93 -3.16 -11.63
C GLU A 40 -4.53 -2.68 -11.99
N LEU A 41 -3.52 -2.90 -11.16
CA LEU A 41 -2.13 -2.62 -11.48
C LEU A 41 -1.69 -3.31 -12.78
N GLU A 42 -2.02 -4.58 -12.94
CA GLU A 42 -1.73 -5.34 -14.16
C GLU A 42 -2.43 -4.76 -15.40
N SER A 43 -3.70 -4.35 -15.27
CA SER A 43 -4.48 -3.79 -16.38
C SER A 43 -3.93 -2.45 -16.88
N TYR A 44 -3.31 -1.66 -16.00
CA TYR A 44 -2.64 -0.40 -16.33
C TYR A 44 -1.16 -0.57 -16.64
N GLY A 45 -0.64 -1.80 -16.67
CA GLY A 45 0.79 -2.07 -16.94
C GLY A 45 1.72 -1.53 -15.85
N VAL A 46 1.25 -1.40 -14.61
CA VAL A 46 2.06 -0.95 -13.48
C VAL A 46 2.87 -2.13 -12.96
N GLU A 47 4.15 -2.14 -13.29
CA GLU A 47 5.11 -3.13 -12.80
C GLU A 47 5.74 -2.66 -11.50
N LEU A 48 5.87 -3.58 -10.53
CA LEU A 48 6.50 -3.32 -9.23
C LEU A 48 7.85 -4.04 -9.08
N ASP A 49 8.12 -5.04 -9.94
CA ASP A 49 9.40 -5.78 -9.93
C ASP A 49 10.59 -4.82 -10.06
N GLY A 50 11.54 -4.93 -9.13
CA GLY A 50 12.72 -4.08 -9.06
C GLY A 50 12.45 -2.59 -8.78
N LYS A 51 11.20 -2.19 -8.47
CA LYS A 51 10.86 -0.78 -8.19
C LYS A 51 11.04 -0.42 -6.73
N LYS A 52 11.37 0.85 -6.50
CA LYS A 52 11.27 1.47 -5.17
C LYS A 52 9.85 2.03 -4.99
N VAL A 53 9.22 1.66 -3.90
CA VAL A 53 7.83 1.98 -3.60
C VAL A 53 7.73 2.79 -2.32
N ILE A 54 6.84 3.80 -2.31
CA ILE A 54 6.43 4.52 -1.11
C ILE A 54 4.96 4.23 -0.86
N ILE A 55 4.64 3.82 0.37
CA ILE A 55 3.26 3.65 0.85
C ILE A 55 2.98 4.76 1.86
N LEU A 56 2.05 5.65 1.54
CA LEU A 56 1.58 6.69 2.45
C LEU A 56 0.43 6.15 3.28
N GLY A 57 0.66 5.97 4.59
CA GLY A 57 -0.29 5.39 5.54
C GLY A 57 0.10 4.00 6.02
N ALA A 58 -0.54 3.56 7.13
CA ALA A 58 -0.32 2.26 7.74
C ALA A 58 -1.65 1.68 8.30
N GLY A 59 -2.68 1.72 7.48
CA GLY A 59 -3.99 1.11 7.73
C GLY A 59 -4.18 -0.24 7.04
N GLY A 60 -5.40 -0.75 7.00
CA GLY A 60 -5.73 -2.03 6.34
C GLY A 60 -5.40 -2.02 4.86
N ALA A 61 -5.69 -0.92 4.14
CA ALA A 61 -5.34 -0.77 2.74
C ALA A 61 -3.81 -0.79 2.52
N ALA A 62 -3.03 -0.14 3.41
CA ALA A 62 -1.57 -0.19 3.36
C ALA A 62 -1.01 -1.61 3.52
N ARG A 63 -1.62 -2.45 4.35
CA ARG A 63 -1.21 -3.87 4.49
C ARG A 63 -1.43 -4.66 3.20
N ALA A 64 -2.55 -4.43 2.52
CA ALA A 64 -2.83 -5.07 1.23
C ALA A 64 -1.82 -4.62 0.16
N VAL A 65 -1.52 -3.32 0.08
CA VAL A 65 -0.47 -2.78 -0.81
C VAL A 65 0.89 -3.37 -0.47
N ALA A 66 1.25 -3.43 0.82
CA ALA A 66 2.51 -3.98 1.30
C ALA A 66 2.69 -5.45 0.84
N TYR A 67 1.65 -6.28 1.03
CA TYR A 67 1.65 -7.66 0.54
C TYR A 67 1.86 -7.73 -0.98
N ILE A 68 1.12 -6.92 -1.75
CA ILE A 68 1.25 -6.89 -3.22
C ILE A 68 2.66 -6.50 -3.64
N CYS A 69 3.26 -5.48 -3.01
CA CYS A 69 4.63 -5.06 -3.31
C CYS A 69 5.65 -6.19 -3.09
N MET A 70 5.51 -6.91 -1.97
CA MET A 70 6.38 -8.04 -1.68
C MET A 70 6.18 -9.20 -2.65
N ASN A 71 4.93 -9.52 -2.96
CA ASN A 71 4.57 -10.62 -3.87
C ASN A 71 4.95 -10.33 -5.34
N LYS A 72 5.07 -9.06 -5.72
CA LYS A 72 5.50 -8.62 -7.06
C LYS A 72 6.96 -8.14 -7.08
N ASP A 73 7.78 -8.60 -6.16
CA ASP A 73 9.24 -8.44 -6.11
C ASP A 73 9.73 -6.99 -6.18
N ALA A 74 9.04 -6.07 -5.49
CA ALA A 74 9.56 -4.71 -5.30
C ALA A 74 10.96 -4.74 -4.64
N ASP A 75 11.87 -3.87 -5.11
CA ASP A 75 13.25 -3.81 -4.60
C ASP A 75 13.29 -3.23 -3.17
N LYS A 76 12.62 -2.10 -2.96
CA LYS A 76 12.49 -1.45 -1.65
C LYS A 76 11.11 -0.88 -1.47
N VAL A 77 10.57 -1.02 -0.26
CA VAL A 77 9.26 -0.47 0.11
C VAL A 77 9.39 0.37 1.38
N TYR A 78 9.05 1.63 1.30
CA TYR A 78 9.07 2.57 2.41
C TYR A 78 7.63 2.86 2.85
N ILE A 79 7.31 2.54 4.11
CA ILE A 79 5.98 2.80 4.67
C ILE A 79 6.06 4.07 5.53
N LEU A 80 5.50 5.16 5.04
CA LEU A 80 5.51 6.46 5.70
C LEU A 80 4.20 6.68 6.45
N ASN A 81 4.28 6.84 7.77
CA ASN A 81 3.10 7.08 8.60
C ASN A 81 3.38 8.07 9.74
N ARG A 82 2.35 8.80 10.19
CA ARG A 82 2.46 9.70 11.35
C ARG A 82 2.81 8.93 12.63
N THR A 83 2.20 7.78 12.82
CA THR A 83 2.46 6.85 13.94
C THR A 83 3.40 5.77 13.44
N ILE A 84 4.69 5.88 13.79
CA ILE A 84 5.75 4.99 13.28
C ILE A 84 5.50 3.53 13.64
N GLU A 85 4.97 3.27 14.82
CA GLU A 85 4.74 1.93 15.36
C GLU A 85 3.80 1.11 14.46
N LYS A 86 2.80 1.77 13.84
CA LYS A 86 1.88 1.10 12.88
C LYS A 86 2.61 0.70 11.60
N ALA A 87 3.51 1.53 11.12
CA ALA A 87 4.31 1.22 9.94
C ALA A 87 5.32 0.10 10.23
N GLN A 88 5.93 0.13 11.43
CA GLN A 88 6.85 -0.91 11.90
C GLN A 88 6.18 -2.29 11.94
N THR A 89 4.98 -2.36 12.54
CA THR A 89 4.22 -3.62 12.58
C THR A 89 3.98 -4.19 11.20
N ILE A 90 3.61 -3.35 10.20
CA ILE A 90 3.41 -3.84 8.83
C ILE A 90 4.74 -4.31 8.21
N ALA A 91 5.81 -3.54 8.38
CA ALA A 91 7.12 -3.89 7.82
C ALA A 91 7.66 -5.19 8.41
N GLU A 92 7.59 -5.36 9.74
CA GLU A 92 8.03 -6.57 10.45
C GLU A 92 7.22 -7.80 10.01
N ASP A 93 5.90 -7.70 9.99
CA ASP A 93 5.00 -8.78 9.58
C ASP A 93 5.29 -9.23 8.13
N MET A 94 5.43 -8.27 7.19
CA MET A 94 5.67 -8.59 5.79
C MET A 94 7.08 -9.11 5.55
N ASN A 95 8.11 -8.49 6.14
CA ASN A 95 9.49 -8.97 6.04
C ASN A 95 9.61 -10.39 6.61
N GLY A 96 8.97 -10.65 7.76
CA GLY A 96 8.94 -11.97 8.37
C GLY A 96 8.20 -13.02 7.52
N HIS A 97 7.03 -12.66 6.97
CA HIS A 97 6.24 -13.57 6.12
C HIS A 97 6.99 -13.97 4.83
N PHE A 98 7.67 -13.01 4.19
CA PHE A 98 8.40 -13.27 2.94
C PHE A 98 9.88 -13.65 3.15
N GLY A 99 10.38 -13.62 4.39
CA GLY A 99 11.76 -13.97 4.72
C GLY A 99 12.82 -13.04 4.13
N ARG A 100 12.50 -11.75 3.91
CA ARG A 100 13.41 -10.77 3.32
C ARG A 100 13.18 -9.35 3.85
N GLU A 101 14.28 -8.57 4.01
CA GLU A 101 14.29 -7.20 4.55
C GLU A 101 14.08 -6.16 3.43
N THR A 102 12.91 -6.17 2.82
CA THR A 102 12.55 -5.25 1.74
C THR A 102 11.83 -4.00 2.25
N MET A 103 11.03 -4.14 3.33
CA MET A 103 10.24 -3.05 3.87
C MET A 103 10.94 -2.29 4.98
N THR A 104 10.83 -0.96 4.93
CA THR A 104 11.34 -0.05 5.95
C THR A 104 10.23 0.89 6.39
N ALA A 105 9.98 0.95 7.70
CA ALA A 105 9.06 1.90 8.30
C ALA A 105 9.74 3.24 8.55
N MET A 106 9.06 4.35 8.22
CA MET A 106 9.56 5.71 8.41
C MET A 106 8.44 6.61 8.98
N ARG A 107 8.84 7.66 9.71
CA ARG A 107 7.89 8.72 10.06
C ARG A 107 7.52 9.50 8.80
N LEU A 108 6.30 9.98 8.73
CA LEU A 108 5.85 10.73 7.55
C LEU A 108 6.78 11.91 7.21
N GLY A 109 7.28 12.65 8.21
CA GLY A 109 8.17 13.79 7.99
C GLY A 109 9.56 13.42 7.45
N ASP A 110 9.96 12.17 7.56
CA ASP A 110 11.28 11.71 7.13
C ASP A 110 11.37 11.50 5.61
N TYR A 111 10.28 11.75 4.87
CA TYR A 111 10.30 11.70 3.39
C TYR A 111 11.37 12.59 2.78
N VAL A 112 11.68 13.74 3.40
CA VAL A 112 12.73 14.65 2.93
C VAL A 112 14.09 13.97 2.95
N GLN A 113 14.44 13.28 4.04
CA GLN A 113 15.67 12.51 4.16
C GLN A 113 15.68 11.36 3.14
N LEU A 114 14.57 10.63 2.99
CA LEU A 114 14.45 9.56 2.01
C LEU A 114 14.77 10.04 0.60
N LEU A 115 14.24 11.20 0.19
CA LEU A 115 14.51 11.78 -1.13
C LEU A 115 15.97 12.22 -1.29
N GLN A 116 16.59 12.76 -0.24
CA GLN A 116 18.00 13.16 -0.23
C GLN A 116 18.95 11.97 -0.36
N GLU A 117 18.64 10.87 0.30
CA GLU A 117 19.44 9.64 0.24
C GLU A 117 19.28 8.89 -1.12
N ASN A 118 18.21 9.17 -1.85
CA ASN A 118 17.86 8.52 -3.11
C ASN A 118 17.75 9.53 -4.27
N VAL A 119 18.72 10.41 -4.46
CA VAL A 119 18.65 11.59 -5.35
C VAL A 119 18.30 11.27 -6.80
N ALA A 120 18.71 10.12 -7.33
CA ALA A 120 18.45 9.71 -8.72
C ALA A 120 17.17 8.88 -8.89
N ASP A 121 16.57 8.44 -7.79
CA ASP A 121 15.48 7.46 -7.86
C ASP A 121 14.12 8.09 -8.12
N LYS A 122 13.27 7.35 -8.78
CA LYS A 122 11.83 7.59 -8.90
C LYS A 122 11.07 6.49 -8.16
N PHE A 123 9.92 6.84 -7.62
CA PHE A 123 9.12 5.96 -6.79
C PHE A 123 7.75 5.69 -7.40
N VAL A 124 7.27 4.48 -7.25
CA VAL A 124 5.85 4.19 -7.33
C VAL A 124 5.25 4.55 -5.97
N VAL A 125 4.23 5.40 -5.93
CA VAL A 125 3.67 5.92 -4.68
C VAL A 125 2.21 5.49 -4.54
N PHE A 126 1.90 4.81 -3.44
CA PHE A 126 0.53 4.46 -3.05
C PHE A 126 0.04 5.39 -1.95
N GLN A 127 -1.05 6.10 -2.21
CA GLN A 127 -1.81 6.86 -1.22
C GLN A 127 -2.89 5.94 -0.63
N SER A 128 -2.67 5.48 0.62
CA SER A 128 -3.54 4.52 1.32
C SER A 128 -4.20 5.10 2.57
N THR A 129 -4.17 6.44 2.72
CA THR A 129 -4.85 7.15 3.82
C THR A 129 -6.22 7.63 3.41
N SER A 130 -7.00 8.14 4.35
CA SER A 130 -8.26 8.84 4.08
C SER A 130 -8.10 10.34 3.80
N ILE A 131 -6.86 10.86 3.71
CA ILE A 131 -6.62 12.29 3.46
C ILE A 131 -6.88 12.60 2.00
N GLY A 132 -7.82 13.48 1.73
CA GLY A 132 -8.32 13.78 0.38
C GLY A 132 -9.67 13.12 0.07
N LEU A 133 -10.18 12.26 0.98
CA LEU A 133 -11.54 11.72 0.89
C LEU A 133 -12.58 12.82 1.14
N ALA A 134 -13.68 12.81 0.39
CA ALA A 134 -14.79 13.74 0.60
C ALA A 134 -15.29 13.73 2.07
N PRO A 135 -15.59 14.89 2.68
CA PRO A 135 -15.68 16.23 2.07
C PRO A 135 -14.37 17.02 1.98
N ASN A 136 -13.24 16.50 2.47
CA ASN A 136 -11.96 17.23 2.57
C ASN A 136 -11.09 17.04 1.30
N ASN A 137 -11.66 17.29 0.14
CA ASN A 137 -11.06 16.97 -1.17
C ASN A 137 -9.74 17.70 -1.47
N GLU A 138 -9.50 18.87 -0.83
CA GLU A 138 -8.29 19.67 -1.04
C GLU A 138 -7.14 19.26 -0.09
N ALA A 139 -7.37 18.31 0.79
CA ALA A 139 -6.32 17.81 1.67
C ALA A 139 -5.40 16.83 0.91
N VAL A 140 -4.10 16.85 1.26
CA VAL A 140 -3.09 15.91 0.73
C VAL A 140 -2.11 15.54 1.83
N VAL A 141 -1.53 14.34 1.76
CA VAL A 141 -0.64 13.81 2.80
C VAL A 141 0.68 14.57 2.84
N ILE A 142 1.24 14.86 1.69
CA ILE A 142 2.48 15.63 1.50
C ILE A 142 2.16 16.75 0.51
N ASP A 143 2.27 18.00 0.94
CA ASP A 143 2.05 19.19 0.11
C ASP A 143 3.41 19.82 -0.23
N ASP A 144 4.25 19.07 -0.94
CA ASP A 144 5.60 19.47 -1.36
C ASP A 144 5.82 19.07 -2.82
N PRO A 145 5.94 20.06 -3.76
CA PRO A 145 6.19 19.77 -5.18
C PRO A 145 7.42 18.89 -5.41
N HIS A 146 8.49 19.04 -4.63
CA HIS A 146 9.71 18.23 -4.78
C HIS A 146 9.49 16.74 -4.50
N PHE A 147 8.49 16.39 -3.68
CA PHE A 147 8.09 14.99 -3.51
C PHE A 147 7.50 14.44 -4.81
N TYR A 148 6.62 15.21 -5.46
CA TYR A 148 5.93 14.78 -6.68
C TYR A 148 6.86 14.72 -7.89
N ASP A 149 7.92 15.54 -7.94
CA ASP A 149 8.99 15.42 -8.93
C ASP A 149 9.66 14.03 -8.91
N ARG A 150 9.51 13.28 -7.83
CA ARG A 150 10.11 11.95 -7.63
C ARG A 150 9.11 10.81 -7.83
N VAL A 151 7.86 11.10 -8.16
CA VAL A 151 6.82 10.10 -8.44
C VAL A 151 6.91 9.68 -9.90
N SER A 152 7.08 8.40 -10.15
CA SER A 152 6.98 7.80 -11.50
C SER A 152 5.56 7.35 -11.81
N VAL A 153 4.86 6.81 -10.81
CA VAL A 153 3.46 6.39 -10.86
C VAL A 153 2.83 6.69 -9.51
N GLY A 154 1.74 7.44 -9.50
CA GLY A 154 0.92 7.70 -8.32
C GLY A 154 -0.37 6.88 -8.36
N ILE A 155 -0.63 6.09 -7.32
CA ILE A 155 -1.85 5.29 -7.15
C ILE A 155 -2.58 5.78 -5.91
N ASP A 156 -3.83 6.19 -6.06
CA ASP A 156 -4.67 6.63 -4.95
C ASP A 156 -5.78 5.59 -4.69
N LEU A 157 -5.89 5.13 -3.45
CA LEU A 157 -6.92 4.18 -3.04
C LEU A 157 -8.23 4.87 -2.62
N ILE A 158 -8.31 6.19 -2.72
CA ILE A 158 -9.52 6.96 -2.51
C ILE A 158 -10.42 6.86 -3.76
N TYR A 159 -11.67 6.46 -3.57
CA TYR A 159 -12.66 6.32 -4.65
C TYR A 159 -13.61 7.53 -4.78
N ASN A 160 -13.61 8.42 -3.81
CA ASN A 160 -14.44 9.64 -3.83
C ASN A 160 -13.71 10.82 -3.17
N PRO A 161 -13.32 11.86 -3.90
CA PRO A 161 -13.68 12.20 -5.29
C PRO A 161 -13.00 11.29 -6.32
N PHE A 162 -13.46 11.36 -7.57
CA PHE A 162 -12.87 10.61 -8.70
C PHE A 162 -11.42 11.04 -8.99
N GLU A 163 -11.09 12.31 -8.75
CA GLU A 163 -9.74 12.86 -8.86
C GLU A 163 -9.39 13.63 -7.59
N THR A 164 -8.43 13.12 -6.83
CA THR A 164 -7.94 13.74 -5.60
C THR A 164 -6.86 14.79 -5.87
N LYS A 165 -6.55 15.62 -4.85
CA LYS A 165 -5.40 16.54 -4.94
C LYS A 165 -4.08 15.78 -5.14
N PHE A 166 -3.91 14.61 -4.51
CA PHE A 166 -2.75 13.75 -4.73
C PHE A 166 -2.57 13.39 -6.22
N MET A 167 -3.63 12.91 -6.88
CA MET A 167 -3.59 12.57 -8.31
C MET A 167 -3.25 13.77 -9.20
N LYS A 168 -3.78 14.97 -8.88
CA LYS A 168 -3.47 16.20 -9.60
C LYS A 168 -2.00 16.59 -9.48
N LEU A 169 -1.39 16.40 -8.31
CA LEU A 169 0.02 16.71 -8.07
C LEU A 169 0.99 15.70 -8.69
N CYS A 170 0.53 14.46 -8.99
CA CYS A 170 1.33 13.45 -9.69
C CYS A 170 1.41 13.66 -11.21
N ARG A 171 0.71 14.64 -11.77
CA ARG A 171 0.75 15.00 -13.21
C ARG A 171 1.82 16.02 -13.51
#